data_c1f1998a7c882842af6dab00618b0535
#
_entry.id   c1f1998a7c882842af6dab00618b0535
#
_cell.length_a   1.000
_cell.length_b   1.000
_cell.length_c   1.000
_cell.angle_alpha   90.00
_cell.angle_beta   90.00
_cell.angle_gamma   90.00
#
_symmetry.space_group_name_H-M   'P 1'
#
loop_
_entity.id
_entity.type
_entity.pdbx_description
1 polymer ?
#
loop_
_entity_poly.entity_id
_entity_poly.type
_entity_poly.pdbx_seq_one_letter_code
_entity_poly.pdbx_strand_id
1 'polypeptide(L)'
;SSSPCFSTDGKYLIFTSERDFNPIYSQTEWNHAYNRMGGVYIALLAKDTPSPFLPSDEKISIEDNASGNKAATKENKADNKADQATGVTIDTEGLPGRLLKLPLAAGYYYQLYSDGKKVWYSNSGNTKVFDLAEQKEEIVAEGANMSVAERNKKAIFYKGGDLYVCDFPCNKASLDKKVNLDNMIAPIDYPQEWAQIFDETWRAFRDGFYLENMHGVDWKAIKTKYAALLPYAKTRLDLNYIIGEMIAELACGHAYVNPGEIKGPERIKMGLLGAELNRDKSGFYRIEKILPGAIYSQKLRSPLTEPGLGVKEGDYITAVDGIPTTTVDN
;
A
#
# COMPACT_ATOMS: atom_id res chain seq x y z
N SER A 1 -6.27 -9.57 13.33
CA SER A 1 -7.11 -9.68 12.13
C SER A 1 -7.61 -8.30 11.73
N SER A 2 -7.69 -8.03 10.44
CA SER A 2 -8.07 -6.72 9.87
C SER A 2 -8.79 -6.86 8.53
N SER A 3 -9.23 -5.74 7.97
CA SER A 3 -9.85 -5.65 6.64
C SER A 3 -11.02 -6.64 6.43
N PRO A 4 -12.02 -6.69 7.32
CA PRO A 4 -13.15 -7.58 7.12
C PRO A 4 -14.02 -7.14 5.93
N CYS A 5 -14.48 -8.12 5.16
CA CYS A 5 -15.36 -7.92 4.02
C CYS A 5 -16.38 -9.07 3.96
N PHE A 6 -17.66 -8.77 3.93
CA PHE A 6 -18.68 -9.77 3.65
C PHE A 6 -18.71 -10.07 2.15
N SER A 7 -18.91 -11.35 1.80
CA SER A 7 -19.25 -11.68 0.41
C SER A 7 -20.63 -11.14 0.07
N THR A 8 -20.85 -10.75 -1.18
CA THR A 8 -22.15 -10.15 -1.60
C THR A 8 -23.31 -11.14 -1.52
N ASP A 9 -23.03 -12.45 -1.53
CA ASP A 9 -24.03 -13.50 -1.32
C ASP A 9 -24.33 -13.79 0.17
N GLY A 10 -23.65 -13.10 1.09
CA GLY A 10 -23.88 -13.18 2.54
C GLY A 10 -23.42 -14.49 3.20
N LYS A 11 -22.67 -15.34 2.52
CA LYS A 11 -22.22 -16.65 3.04
C LYS A 11 -20.92 -16.60 3.80
N TYR A 12 -20.04 -15.65 3.46
CA TYR A 12 -18.68 -15.59 3.95
C TYR A 12 -18.34 -14.24 4.55
N LEU A 13 -17.51 -14.26 5.59
CA LEU A 13 -16.71 -13.13 6.01
C LEU A 13 -15.26 -13.39 5.63
N ILE A 14 -14.73 -12.57 4.75
CA ILE A 14 -13.33 -12.63 4.34
C ILE A 14 -12.55 -11.59 5.15
N PHE A 15 -11.35 -11.93 5.60
CA PHE A 15 -10.51 -11.03 6.39
C PHE A 15 -9.04 -11.39 6.27
N THR A 16 -8.17 -10.46 6.64
CA THR A 16 -6.74 -10.72 6.76
C THR A 16 -6.35 -11.02 8.20
N SER A 17 -5.35 -11.86 8.39
CA SER A 17 -4.83 -12.18 9.72
C SER A 17 -3.38 -12.63 9.66
N GLU A 18 -2.60 -12.23 10.65
CA GLU A 18 -1.19 -12.64 10.83
C GLU A 18 -1.06 -13.90 11.69
N ARG A 19 -1.86 -14.91 11.39
CA ARG A 19 -1.84 -16.20 12.10
C ARG A 19 -1.15 -17.32 11.32
N ASP A 20 -0.49 -16.97 10.22
CA ASP A 20 0.33 -17.91 9.45
C ASP A 20 1.69 -18.06 10.14
N PHE A 21 1.75 -18.99 11.09
CA PHE A 21 2.94 -19.22 11.87
C PHE A 21 3.99 -19.97 11.03
N ASN A 22 4.87 -19.20 10.40
CA ASN A 22 5.98 -19.73 9.60
C ASN A 22 7.30 -19.03 10.01
N PRO A 23 7.88 -19.41 11.18
CA PRO A 23 9.10 -18.78 11.66
C PRO A 23 10.28 -19.16 10.78
N ILE A 24 11.13 -18.18 10.50
CA ILE A 24 12.43 -18.36 9.84
C ILE A 24 13.49 -18.39 10.94
N TYR A 25 14.39 -19.35 10.89
CA TYR A 25 15.53 -19.41 11.79
C TYR A 25 16.67 -18.54 11.27
N SER A 26 17.09 -17.56 12.06
CA SER A 26 18.22 -16.71 11.73
C SER A 26 19.53 -17.49 11.92
N GLN A 27 20.35 -17.55 10.87
CA GLN A 27 21.68 -18.19 10.96
C GLN A 27 22.71 -17.28 11.63
N THR A 28 22.42 -15.99 11.80
CA THR A 28 23.34 -15.01 12.39
C THR A 28 23.12 -14.87 13.89
N GLU A 29 21.85 -14.80 14.32
CA GLU A 29 21.50 -14.51 15.72
C GLU A 29 20.96 -15.72 16.47
N TRP A 30 20.77 -16.85 15.79
CA TRP A 30 20.22 -18.09 16.32
C TRP A 30 18.83 -17.94 16.95
N ASN A 31 18.07 -16.93 16.50
CA ASN A 31 16.73 -16.63 16.92
C ASN A 31 15.71 -16.88 15.80
N HIS A 32 14.45 -17.10 16.18
CA HIS A 32 13.36 -17.15 15.21
C HIS A 32 12.98 -15.74 14.77
N ALA A 33 12.89 -15.51 13.46
CA ALA A 33 12.31 -14.33 12.86
C ALA A 33 10.92 -14.66 12.32
N TYR A 34 9.95 -13.78 12.61
CA TYR A 34 8.58 -13.92 12.14
C TYR A 34 8.40 -12.95 10.96
N ASN A 35 8.46 -13.48 9.77
CA ASN A 35 8.35 -12.68 8.55
C ASN A 35 7.18 -13.17 7.70
N ARG A 36 6.37 -12.23 7.18
CA ARG A 36 5.25 -12.52 6.28
C ARG A 36 4.26 -13.51 6.86
N MET A 37 3.71 -13.21 8.04
CA MET A 37 2.72 -14.05 8.72
C MET A 37 1.28 -13.79 8.24
N GLY A 38 1.07 -12.83 7.38
CA GLY A 38 -0.24 -12.44 6.87
C GLY A 38 -0.81 -13.44 5.87
N GLY A 39 -2.10 -13.67 5.95
CA GLY A 39 -2.87 -14.49 5.02
C GLY A 39 -4.30 -14.00 4.90
N VAL A 40 -5.02 -14.50 3.91
CA VAL A 40 -6.46 -14.26 3.72
C VAL A 40 -7.23 -15.46 4.23
N TYR A 41 -8.25 -15.19 5.02
CA TYR A 41 -9.08 -16.19 5.67
C TYR A 41 -10.55 -15.98 5.33
N ILE A 42 -11.31 -17.06 5.30
CA ILE A 42 -12.75 -17.09 5.10
C ILE A 42 -13.40 -17.72 6.32
N ALA A 43 -14.38 -17.04 6.91
CA ALA A 43 -15.30 -17.62 7.88
C ALA A 43 -16.61 -17.97 7.17
N LEU A 44 -17.03 -19.22 7.24
CA LEU A 44 -18.34 -19.66 6.79
C LEU A 44 -19.35 -19.25 7.86
N LEU A 45 -20.30 -18.39 7.51
CA LEU A 45 -21.17 -17.73 8.48
C LEU A 45 -22.26 -18.66 9.04
N ALA A 46 -22.94 -19.41 8.19
CA ALA A 46 -23.92 -20.41 8.62
C ALA A 46 -23.30 -21.80 8.79
N LYS A 47 -23.88 -22.60 9.69
CA LYS A 47 -23.40 -23.97 9.97
C LYS A 47 -23.51 -24.91 8.78
N ASP A 48 -24.51 -24.70 7.93
CA ASP A 48 -24.81 -25.50 6.74
C ASP A 48 -24.11 -24.99 5.48
N THR A 49 -23.37 -23.88 5.57
CA THR A 49 -22.61 -23.37 4.42
C THR A 49 -21.46 -24.33 4.09
N PRO A 50 -21.45 -24.95 2.89
CA PRO A 50 -20.36 -25.85 2.51
C PRO A 50 -19.06 -25.09 2.28
N SER A 51 -17.94 -25.77 2.55
CA SER A 51 -16.62 -25.22 2.21
C SER A 51 -16.51 -25.00 0.70
N PRO A 52 -16.03 -23.83 0.24
CA PRO A 52 -15.78 -23.60 -1.17
C PRO A 52 -14.64 -24.46 -1.75
N PHE A 53 -13.90 -25.18 -0.88
CA PHE A 53 -12.78 -26.05 -1.25
C PHE A 53 -13.13 -27.53 -1.22
N LEU A 54 -14.41 -27.89 -1.09
CA LEU A 54 -14.80 -29.29 -1.22
C LEU A 54 -14.52 -29.78 -2.63
N PRO A 55 -13.95 -30.99 -2.77
CA PRO A 55 -13.81 -31.60 -4.09
C PRO A 55 -15.16 -31.64 -4.81
N SER A 56 -15.19 -31.20 -6.06
CA SER A 56 -16.35 -31.45 -6.89
C SER A 56 -16.44 -32.96 -7.14
N ASP A 57 -17.50 -33.60 -6.67
CA ASP A 57 -17.81 -34.96 -7.14
C ASP A 57 -17.97 -34.88 -8.66
N GLU A 58 -17.03 -35.47 -9.38
CA GLU A 58 -17.23 -35.75 -10.79
C GLU A 58 -18.40 -36.75 -10.84
N LYS A 59 -19.62 -36.22 -11.02
CA LYS A 59 -20.75 -37.02 -11.38
C LYS A 59 -20.46 -37.54 -12.79
N ILE A 60 -19.90 -38.73 -12.89
CA ILE A 60 -19.89 -39.49 -14.13
C ILE A 60 -21.37 -39.75 -14.45
N SER A 61 -21.97 -38.94 -15.34
CA SER A 61 -23.26 -39.23 -15.92
C SER A 61 -23.05 -40.45 -16.81
N ILE A 62 -23.45 -41.61 -16.32
CA ILE A 62 -23.62 -42.78 -17.17
C ILE A 62 -24.79 -42.44 -18.08
N GLU A 63 -24.49 -42.03 -19.32
CA GLU A 63 -25.50 -41.90 -20.34
C GLU A 63 -26.06 -43.30 -20.62
N ASP A 64 -27.22 -43.60 -20.06
CA ASP A 64 -28.03 -44.70 -20.51
C ASP A 64 -28.45 -44.41 -21.97
N ASN A 65 -27.82 -45.08 -22.93
CA ASN A 65 -28.22 -45.13 -24.31
C ASN A 65 -29.58 -45.84 -24.43
N ALA A 66 -30.67 -45.14 -24.14
CA ALA A 66 -32.02 -45.53 -24.51
C ALA A 66 -32.58 -44.48 -25.45
N SER A 67 -32.65 -44.90 -26.72
CA SER A 67 -33.32 -44.19 -27.84
C SER A 67 -34.70 -43.69 -27.45
N GLY A 68 -34.99 -42.43 -27.68
CA GLY A 68 -36.36 -41.90 -27.57
C GLY A 68 -36.44 -40.40 -27.78
N ASN A 69 -36.73 -40.00 -29.00
CA ASN A 69 -37.13 -38.64 -29.38
C ASN A 69 -38.02 -37.95 -28.37
N LYS A 70 -37.62 -36.76 -27.88
CA LYS A 70 -38.59 -35.67 -27.60
C LYS A 70 -37.93 -34.28 -27.67
N ALA A 71 -38.74 -33.43 -28.27
CA ALA A 71 -38.44 -32.07 -28.72
C ALA A 71 -37.87 -31.11 -27.67
N ALA A 72 -37.01 -30.25 -28.18
CA ALA A 72 -36.48 -29.08 -27.51
C ALA A 72 -37.60 -28.11 -27.10
N THR A 73 -37.65 -27.77 -25.82
CA THR A 73 -38.34 -26.57 -25.36
C THR A 73 -37.27 -25.68 -24.70
N LYS A 74 -36.88 -24.66 -25.43
CA LYS A 74 -36.11 -23.54 -24.89
C LYS A 74 -37.01 -22.76 -23.94
N GLU A 75 -36.77 -22.81 -22.65
CA GLU A 75 -37.23 -21.79 -21.73
C GLU A 75 -36.06 -20.88 -21.35
N ASN A 76 -36.01 -19.76 -22.04
CA ASN A 76 -35.30 -18.58 -21.57
C ASN A 76 -36.12 -18.00 -20.40
N LYS A 77 -35.70 -18.22 -19.19
CA LYS A 77 -36.07 -17.36 -18.05
C LYS A 77 -34.91 -16.46 -17.72
N ALA A 78 -34.97 -15.24 -18.22
CA ALA A 78 -34.26 -14.11 -17.67
C ALA A 78 -34.89 -13.82 -16.29
N ASP A 79 -34.30 -14.31 -15.23
CA ASP A 79 -34.64 -13.88 -13.87
C ASP A 79 -34.01 -12.51 -13.61
N ASN A 80 -34.77 -11.46 -13.94
CA ASN A 80 -34.65 -10.16 -13.32
C ASN A 80 -35.16 -10.30 -11.87
N LYS A 81 -34.32 -10.79 -10.96
CA LYS A 81 -34.52 -10.57 -9.52
C LYS A 81 -33.76 -9.29 -9.16
N ALA A 82 -34.57 -8.23 -8.97
CA ALA A 82 -34.15 -7.05 -8.24
C ALA A 82 -33.52 -7.45 -6.90
N ASP A 83 -32.45 -6.73 -6.50
CA ASP A 83 -31.74 -6.83 -5.23
C ASP A 83 -32.67 -6.90 -4.02
N GLN A 84 -33.11 -8.09 -3.65
CA GLN A 84 -33.53 -8.36 -2.28
C GLN A 84 -32.25 -8.55 -1.47
N ALA A 85 -31.99 -7.65 -0.52
CA ALA A 85 -30.97 -7.81 0.49
C ALA A 85 -31.19 -9.17 1.18
N THR A 86 -30.43 -10.18 0.79
CA THR A 86 -30.42 -11.48 1.44
C THR A 86 -29.87 -11.26 2.84
N GLY A 87 -30.72 -11.42 3.87
CA GLY A 87 -30.29 -11.29 5.25
C GLY A 87 -29.13 -12.23 5.54
N VAL A 88 -28.06 -11.71 6.11
CA VAL A 88 -26.88 -12.51 6.49
C VAL A 88 -27.24 -13.33 7.72
N THR A 89 -27.13 -14.66 7.62
CA THR A 89 -27.32 -15.58 8.74
C THR A 89 -25.96 -15.90 9.36
N ILE A 90 -25.80 -15.67 10.66
CA ILE A 90 -24.54 -15.91 11.37
C ILE A 90 -24.79 -16.87 12.54
N ASP A 91 -24.23 -18.06 12.45
CA ASP A 91 -24.21 -19.03 13.53
C ASP A 91 -22.90 -18.86 14.33
N THR A 92 -22.97 -18.27 15.51
CA THR A 92 -21.78 -17.99 16.34
C THR A 92 -21.19 -19.25 16.96
N GLU A 93 -22.05 -20.22 17.31
CA GLU A 93 -21.60 -21.49 17.88
C GLU A 93 -20.78 -22.29 16.87
N GLY A 94 -19.58 -22.71 17.25
CA GLY A 94 -18.64 -23.46 16.40
C GLY A 94 -18.00 -22.64 15.28
N LEU A 95 -18.18 -21.32 15.23
CA LEU A 95 -17.57 -20.46 14.20
C LEU A 95 -16.04 -20.59 14.06
N PRO A 96 -15.25 -20.76 15.14
CA PRO A 96 -13.81 -20.99 15.01
C PRO A 96 -13.44 -22.23 14.18
N GLY A 97 -14.29 -23.26 14.19
CA GLY A 97 -14.09 -24.48 13.37
C GLY A 97 -14.47 -24.31 11.91
N ARG A 98 -15.07 -23.18 11.54
CA ARG A 98 -15.49 -22.84 10.17
C ARG A 98 -14.60 -21.78 9.52
N LEU A 99 -13.37 -21.61 10.05
CA LEU A 99 -12.37 -20.72 9.47
C LEU A 99 -11.48 -21.51 8.50
N LEU A 100 -11.40 -21.03 7.28
CA LEU A 100 -10.55 -21.58 6.23
C LEU A 100 -9.51 -20.55 5.81
N LYS A 101 -8.30 -20.99 5.50
CA LYS A 101 -7.27 -20.16 4.91
C LYS A 101 -7.31 -20.30 3.39
N LEU A 102 -7.25 -19.20 2.64
CA LEU A 102 -7.01 -19.27 1.21
C LEU A 102 -5.60 -19.83 0.96
N PRO A 103 -5.42 -20.72 -0.04
CA PRO A 103 -4.12 -21.29 -0.39
C PRO A 103 -3.24 -20.27 -1.12
N LEU A 104 -3.01 -19.15 -0.47
CA LEU A 104 -2.16 -18.06 -0.95
C LEU A 104 -0.85 -18.03 -0.16
N ALA A 105 0.21 -17.50 -0.78
CA ALA A 105 1.49 -17.30 -0.10
C ALA A 105 1.32 -16.32 1.08
N ALA A 106 2.12 -16.49 2.12
CA ALA A 106 2.14 -15.54 3.22
C ALA A 106 2.59 -14.15 2.76
N GLY A 107 1.88 -13.10 3.16
CA GLY A 107 2.15 -11.73 2.72
C GLY A 107 1.16 -10.71 3.26
N TYR A 108 1.29 -9.48 2.80
CA TYR A 108 0.35 -8.40 3.13
C TYR A 108 -0.77 -8.34 2.10
N TYR A 109 -2.01 -8.46 2.58
CA TYR A 109 -3.23 -8.43 1.78
C TYR A 109 -4.12 -7.31 2.29
N TYR A 110 -4.71 -6.53 1.39
CA TYR A 110 -5.58 -5.40 1.72
C TYR A 110 -6.59 -5.16 0.61
N GLN A 111 -7.58 -4.28 0.85
CA GLN A 111 -8.65 -3.95 -0.09
C GLN A 111 -9.41 -5.19 -0.57
N LEU A 112 -9.88 -6.00 0.40
CA LEU A 112 -10.62 -7.21 0.12
C LEU A 112 -12.01 -6.91 -0.44
N TYR A 113 -12.45 -7.72 -1.40
CA TYR A 113 -13.81 -7.77 -1.90
C TYR A 113 -14.14 -9.20 -2.33
N SER A 114 -15.41 -9.63 -2.19
CA SER A 114 -15.84 -10.95 -2.66
C SER A 114 -17.28 -10.95 -3.14
N ASP A 115 -17.53 -11.63 -4.25
CA ASP A 115 -18.86 -11.92 -4.76
C ASP A 115 -19.41 -13.29 -4.30
N GLY A 116 -18.68 -13.99 -3.42
CA GLY A 116 -19.00 -15.33 -2.94
C GLY A 116 -18.42 -16.46 -3.80
N LYS A 117 -17.92 -16.17 -4.99
CA LYS A 117 -17.24 -17.13 -5.87
C LYS A 117 -15.75 -16.80 -6.02
N LYS A 118 -15.42 -15.53 -5.98
CA LYS A 118 -14.06 -15.01 -6.12
C LYS A 118 -13.74 -14.03 -5.00
N VAL A 119 -12.47 -13.88 -4.74
CA VAL A 119 -11.94 -12.90 -3.78
C VAL A 119 -10.93 -12.02 -4.49
N TRP A 120 -11.22 -10.72 -4.55
CA TRP A 120 -10.30 -9.70 -5.06
C TRP A 120 -9.55 -9.08 -3.89
N TYR A 121 -8.29 -8.75 -4.10
CA TYR A 121 -7.44 -8.12 -3.09
C TYR A 121 -6.25 -7.41 -3.74
N SER A 122 -5.64 -6.52 -2.99
CA SER A 122 -4.35 -5.95 -3.33
C SER A 122 -3.23 -6.65 -2.57
N ASN A 123 -2.15 -6.99 -3.27
CA ASN A 123 -0.95 -7.61 -2.72
C ASN A 123 0.26 -7.21 -3.54
N SER A 124 1.34 -6.78 -2.87
CA SER A 124 2.62 -6.40 -3.50
C SER A 124 2.46 -5.39 -4.65
N GLY A 125 1.57 -4.41 -4.46
CA GLY A 125 1.31 -3.36 -5.43
C GLY A 125 0.46 -3.77 -6.64
N ASN A 126 -0.06 -4.99 -6.67
CA ASN A 126 -0.94 -5.47 -7.72
C ASN A 126 -2.35 -5.74 -7.17
N THR A 127 -3.36 -5.53 -8.00
CA THR A 127 -4.69 -6.08 -7.74
C THR A 127 -4.79 -7.46 -8.36
N LYS A 128 -5.24 -8.41 -7.56
CA LYS A 128 -5.38 -9.82 -7.94
C LYS A 128 -6.78 -10.34 -7.62
N VAL A 129 -7.14 -11.45 -8.22
CA VAL A 129 -8.36 -12.19 -7.96
C VAL A 129 -8.01 -13.66 -7.71
N PHE A 130 -8.64 -14.25 -6.72
CA PHE A 130 -8.57 -15.68 -6.43
C PHE A 130 -9.94 -16.31 -6.68
N ASP A 131 -10.00 -17.29 -7.55
CA ASP A 131 -11.20 -18.10 -7.79
C ASP A 131 -11.30 -19.22 -6.75
N LEU A 132 -12.40 -19.25 -5.99
CA LEU A 132 -12.56 -20.19 -4.88
C LEU A 132 -12.75 -21.64 -5.36
N ALA A 133 -13.41 -21.85 -6.49
CA ALA A 133 -13.67 -23.18 -7.04
C ALA A 133 -12.45 -23.75 -7.77
N GLU A 134 -11.81 -22.92 -8.59
CA GLU A 134 -10.63 -23.35 -9.36
C GLU A 134 -9.35 -23.30 -8.54
N GLN A 135 -9.37 -22.62 -7.38
CA GLN A 135 -8.21 -22.36 -6.51
C GLN A 135 -7.02 -21.73 -7.27
N LYS A 136 -7.33 -20.79 -8.16
CA LYS A 136 -6.35 -20.10 -9.00
C LYS A 136 -6.32 -18.62 -8.69
N GLU A 137 -5.11 -18.07 -8.66
CA GLU A 137 -4.85 -16.63 -8.56
C GLU A 137 -4.52 -16.06 -9.95
N GLU A 138 -5.14 -14.91 -10.27
CA GLU A 138 -4.86 -14.16 -11.50
C GLU A 138 -4.61 -12.68 -11.17
N ILE A 139 -3.81 -12.01 -12.01
CA ILE A 139 -3.56 -10.58 -11.90
C ILE A 139 -4.66 -9.81 -12.63
N VAL A 140 -5.42 -9.01 -11.90
CA VAL A 140 -6.46 -8.11 -12.44
C VAL A 140 -5.82 -6.82 -12.98
N ALA A 141 -4.85 -6.25 -12.24
CA ALA A 141 -4.14 -5.04 -12.64
C ALA A 141 -2.73 -5.02 -12.05
N GLU A 142 -1.72 -4.88 -12.89
CA GLU A 142 -0.32 -4.75 -12.46
C GLU A 142 0.01 -3.32 -12.04
N GLY A 143 0.74 -3.19 -10.91
CA GLY A 143 1.16 -1.90 -10.37
C GLY A 143 0.00 -1.00 -9.96
N ALA A 144 -1.17 -1.58 -9.68
CA ALA A 144 -2.38 -0.85 -9.35
C ALA A 144 -3.08 -1.45 -8.13
N ASN A 145 -3.60 -0.58 -7.28
CA ASN A 145 -4.47 -0.90 -6.15
C ASN A 145 -5.90 -0.51 -6.48
N MET A 146 -6.89 -1.18 -5.89
CA MET A 146 -8.30 -0.92 -6.18
C MET A 146 -9.08 -0.38 -4.99
N SER A 147 -10.16 0.33 -5.27
CA SER A 147 -11.24 0.64 -4.34
C SER A 147 -12.57 0.37 -5.02
N VAL A 148 -13.41 -0.45 -4.37
CA VAL A 148 -14.66 -0.93 -4.97
C VAL A 148 -15.84 -0.05 -4.61
N ALA A 149 -16.60 0.38 -5.61
CA ALA A 149 -17.89 1.05 -5.48
C ALA A 149 -19.01 0.07 -5.88
N GLU A 150 -19.35 -0.82 -4.96
CA GLU A 150 -20.23 -1.98 -5.19
C GLU A 150 -21.59 -1.57 -5.80
N ARG A 151 -22.26 -0.55 -5.21
CA ARG A 151 -23.56 -0.07 -5.69
C ARG A 151 -23.53 0.36 -7.16
N ASN A 152 -22.40 0.83 -7.64
CA ASN A 152 -22.23 1.34 -8.99
C ASN A 152 -21.66 0.28 -9.93
N LYS A 153 -21.35 -0.93 -9.45
CA LYS A 153 -20.65 -1.97 -10.20
C LYS A 153 -19.38 -1.44 -10.89
N LYS A 154 -18.62 -0.63 -10.16
CA LYS A 154 -17.37 -0.02 -10.61
C LYS A 154 -16.28 -0.21 -9.56
N ALA A 155 -15.04 -0.15 -10.02
CA ALA A 155 -13.89 0.02 -9.14
C ALA A 155 -13.01 1.16 -9.66
N ILE A 156 -12.35 1.83 -8.72
CA ILE A 156 -11.29 2.79 -9.00
C ILE A 156 -9.97 2.08 -8.83
N PHE A 157 -9.10 2.17 -9.81
CA PHE A 157 -7.74 1.68 -9.75
C PHE A 157 -6.76 2.85 -9.65
N TYR A 158 -5.81 2.76 -8.75
CA TYR A 158 -4.75 3.74 -8.52
C TYR A 158 -3.44 3.19 -9.07
N LYS A 159 -2.88 3.83 -10.09
CA LYS A 159 -1.64 3.40 -10.73
C LYS A 159 -0.76 4.60 -11.10
N GLY A 160 0.45 4.64 -10.55
CA GLY A 160 1.43 5.67 -10.90
C GLY A 160 1.00 7.11 -10.63
N GLY A 161 0.08 7.34 -9.68
CA GLY A 161 -0.51 8.65 -9.38
C GLY A 161 -1.79 8.96 -10.17
N ASP A 162 -2.14 8.14 -11.15
CA ASP A 162 -3.35 8.28 -11.95
C ASP A 162 -4.51 7.42 -11.42
N LEU A 163 -5.74 7.85 -11.71
CA LEU A 163 -6.98 7.16 -11.38
C LEU A 163 -7.62 6.59 -12.64
N TYR A 164 -8.12 5.37 -12.53
CA TYR A 164 -8.84 4.67 -13.61
C TYR A 164 -10.14 4.11 -13.05
N VAL A 165 -11.25 4.27 -13.78
CA VAL A 165 -12.56 3.72 -13.41
C VAL A 165 -12.92 2.60 -14.38
N CYS A 166 -13.13 1.42 -13.85
CA CYS A 166 -13.48 0.22 -14.63
C CYS A 166 -14.78 -0.40 -14.13
N ASP A 167 -15.43 -1.17 -15.01
CA ASP A 167 -16.51 -2.08 -14.58
C ASP A 167 -15.97 -3.13 -13.62
N PHE A 168 -16.77 -3.45 -12.60
CA PHE A 168 -16.38 -4.38 -11.55
C PHE A 168 -17.61 -5.17 -11.06
N PRO A 169 -17.51 -6.48 -10.77
CA PRO A 169 -16.26 -7.27 -10.73
C PRO A 169 -15.70 -7.61 -12.12
N CYS A 170 -14.37 -7.79 -12.21
CA CYS A 170 -13.67 -8.16 -13.42
C CYS A 170 -12.45 -9.04 -13.11
N ASN A 171 -12.05 -9.90 -14.06
CA ASN A 171 -10.82 -10.69 -13.95
C ASN A 171 -9.60 -9.92 -14.50
N LYS A 172 -9.84 -8.93 -15.37
CA LYS A 172 -8.80 -8.05 -15.92
C LYS A 172 -9.36 -6.63 -16.06
N ALA A 173 -8.69 -5.68 -15.44
CA ALA A 173 -9.07 -4.27 -15.53
C ALA A 173 -8.52 -3.63 -16.81
N SER A 174 -9.33 -2.81 -17.48
CA SER A 174 -8.87 -1.95 -18.56
C SER A 174 -8.43 -0.61 -17.96
N LEU A 175 -7.13 -0.33 -18.00
CA LEU A 175 -6.53 0.91 -17.51
C LEU A 175 -6.11 1.84 -18.67
N ASP A 176 -6.89 1.86 -19.75
CA ASP A 176 -6.56 2.58 -20.97
C ASP A 176 -6.91 4.08 -20.88
N LYS A 177 -7.91 4.40 -20.06
CA LYS A 177 -8.41 5.76 -19.92
C LYS A 177 -8.37 6.23 -18.48
N LYS A 178 -7.46 7.15 -18.21
CA LYS A 178 -7.35 7.79 -16.90
C LYS A 178 -8.46 8.82 -16.68
N VAL A 179 -8.83 9.03 -15.43
CA VAL A 179 -9.72 10.12 -15.04
C VAL A 179 -8.97 11.45 -15.18
N ASN A 180 -9.56 12.37 -15.92
CA ASN A 180 -8.98 13.71 -16.03
C ASN A 180 -9.32 14.53 -14.78
N LEU A 181 -8.29 14.94 -14.04
CA LEU A 181 -8.38 15.77 -12.86
C LEU A 181 -7.81 17.19 -13.07
N ASP A 182 -7.41 17.55 -14.31
CA ASP A 182 -6.70 18.79 -14.60
C ASP A 182 -7.50 20.06 -14.20
N ASN A 183 -8.83 19.95 -14.22
CA ASN A 183 -9.73 21.05 -13.84
C ASN A 183 -10.18 21.02 -12.36
N MET A 184 -9.69 20.08 -11.57
CA MET A 184 -9.97 20.03 -10.13
C MET A 184 -9.01 20.96 -9.38
N ILE A 185 -9.34 22.24 -9.39
CA ILE A 185 -8.55 23.27 -8.72
C ILE A 185 -9.34 23.80 -7.53
N ALA A 186 -8.74 23.78 -6.35
CA ALA A 186 -9.27 24.42 -5.16
C ALA A 186 -8.33 25.55 -4.73
N PRO A 187 -8.81 26.79 -4.56
CA PRO A 187 -8.01 27.84 -3.95
C PRO A 187 -7.79 27.53 -2.46
N ILE A 188 -6.55 27.66 -2.01
CA ILE A 188 -6.17 27.43 -0.61
C ILE A 188 -5.72 28.77 -0.01
N ASP A 189 -6.36 29.17 1.10
CA ASP A 189 -5.88 30.24 1.97
C ASP A 189 -4.99 29.59 3.05
N TYR A 190 -3.69 29.64 2.87
CA TYR A 190 -2.74 29.00 3.78
C TYR A 190 -2.88 29.41 5.25
N PRO A 191 -3.03 30.70 5.62
CA PRO A 191 -3.26 31.08 7.01
C PRO A 191 -4.50 30.41 7.62
N GLN A 192 -5.61 30.33 6.91
CA GLN A 192 -6.82 29.67 7.38
C GLN A 192 -6.64 28.15 7.46
N GLU A 193 -6.04 27.54 6.45
CA GLU A 193 -5.73 26.13 6.44
C GLU A 193 -4.78 25.76 7.62
N TRP A 194 -3.76 26.55 7.87
CA TRP A 194 -2.82 26.28 8.95
C TRP A 194 -3.45 26.41 10.34
N ALA A 195 -4.35 27.38 10.52
CA ALA A 195 -5.14 27.48 11.74
C ALA A 195 -6.02 26.25 11.94
N GLN A 196 -6.64 25.74 10.87
CA GLN A 196 -7.42 24.50 10.90
C GLN A 196 -6.55 23.29 11.21
N ILE A 197 -5.39 23.11 10.55
CA ILE A 197 -4.47 22.00 10.79
C ILE A 197 -4.02 21.99 12.26
N PHE A 198 -3.67 23.14 12.81
CA PHE A 198 -3.30 23.26 14.22
C PHE A 198 -4.46 22.82 15.12
N ASP A 199 -5.66 23.32 14.88
CA ASP A 199 -6.85 22.99 15.66
C ASP A 199 -7.21 21.50 15.59
N GLU A 200 -7.17 20.92 14.40
CA GLU A 200 -7.39 19.48 14.18
C GLU A 200 -6.32 18.64 14.90
N THR A 201 -5.05 19.04 14.85
CA THR A 201 -3.98 18.34 15.56
C THR A 201 -4.24 18.37 17.07
N TRP A 202 -4.57 19.53 17.61
CA TRP A 202 -4.90 19.65 19.03
C TRP A 202 -6.09 18.75 19.42
N ARG A 203 -7.15 18.71 18.59
CA ARG A 203 -8.32 17.85 18.81
C ARG A 203 -7.97 16.36 18.70
N ALA A 204 -7.15 15.98 17.73
CA ALA A 204 -6.73 14.59 17.57
C ALA A 204 -6.00 14.06 18.81
N PHE A 205 -5.12 14.86 19.39
CA PHE A 205 -4.47 14.49 20.65
C PHE A 205 -5.44 14.50 21.84
N ARG A 206 -6.33 15.51 21.96
CA ARG A 206 -7.35 15.57 23.02
C ARG A 206 -8.21 14.31 23.04
N ASP A 207 -8.64 13.84 21.87
CA ASP A 207 -9.63 12.77 21.75
C ASP A 207 -8.99 11.36 21.65
N GLY A 208 -7.72 11.29 21.22
CA GLY A 208 -7.02 10.04 20.95
C GLY A 208 -5.83 9.74 21.86
N PHE A 209 -5.45 10.64 22.77
CA PHE A 209 -4.33 10.39 23.67
C PHE A 209 -4.66 9.25 24.65
N TYR A 210 -3.71 8.38 24.92
CA TYR A 210 -3.94 7.15 25.69
C TYR A 210 -4.22 7.36 27.18
N LEU A 211 -3.93 8.54 27.73
CA LEU A 211 -4.26 8.92 29.10
C LEU A 211 -5.18 10.15 29.12
N GLU A 212 -6.31 10.04 29.79
CA GLU A 212 -7.31 11.11 29.88
C GLU A 212 -6.74 12.40 30.52
N ASN A 213 -5.80 12.27 31.47
CA ASN A 213 -5.18 13.40 32.15
C ASN A 213 -4.01 14.04 31.36
N MET A 214 -3.77 13.63 30.12
CA MET A 214 -2.72 14.20 29.25
C MET A 214 -1.35 14.35 29.96
N HIS A 215 -0.92 13.35 30.72
CA HIS A 215 0.26 13.37 31.60
C HIS A 215 0.26 14.51 32.64
N GLY A 216 -0.92 15.01 33.03
CA GLY A 216 -1.09 16.12 33.94
C GLY A 216 -0.93 17.50 33.29
N VAL A 217 -0.83 17.57 31.96
CA VAL A 217 -0.72 18.83 31.20
C VAL A 217 -2.11 19.45 31.00
N ASP A 218 -2.24 20.75 31.27
CA ASP A 218 -3.42 21.50 30.84
C ASP A 218 -3.41 21.71 29.32
N TRP A 219 -3.93 20.70 28.61
CA TRP A 219 -3.93 20.67 27.15
C TRP A 219 -4.68 21.85 26.52
N LYS A 220 -5.66 22.44 27.24
CA LYS A 220 -6.38 23.62 26.79
C LYS A 220 -5.51 24.88 26.90
N ALA A 221 -4.77 25.03 27.97
CA ALA A 221 -3.80 26.14 28.15
C ALA A 221 -2.67 26.04 27.10
N ILE A 222 -2.21 24.82 26.81
CA ILE A 222 -1.21 24.59 25.77
C ILE A 222 -1.72 25.01 24.38
N LYS A 223 -2.98 24.71 24.04
CA LYS A 223 -3.58 25.24 22.81
C LYS A 223 -3.46 26.76 22.72
N THR A 224 -3.86 27.44 23.76
CA THR A 224 -3.85 28.91 23.79
C THR A 224 -2.43 29.47 23.65
N LYS A 225 -1.46 28.84 24.32
CA LYS A 225 -0.04 29.21 24.24
C LYS A 225 0.47 29.17 22.82
N TYR A 226 0.29 28.06 22.11
CA TYR A 226 0.86 27.86 20.79
C TYR A 226 0.02 28.46 19.66
N ALA A 227 -1.29 28.61 19.82
CA ALA A 227 -2.13 29.31 18.86
C ALA A 227 -1.72 30.78 18.65
N ALA A 228 -1.17 31.42 19.69
CA ALA A 228 -0.65 32.79 19.59
C ALA A 228 0.53 32.94 18.61
N LEU A 229 1.19 31.84 18.24
CA LEU A 229 2.31 31.83 17.29
C LEU A 229 1.86 31.69 15.83
N LEU A 230 0.64 31.20 15.57
CA LEU A 230 0.15 30.95 14.21
C LEU A 230 0.20 32.18 13.27
N PRO A 231 -0.11 33.42 13.72
CA PRO A 231 -0.01 34.60 12.84
C PRO A 231 1.40 34.88 12.33
N TYR A 232 2.42 34.34 13.01
CA TYR A 232 3.83 34.52 12.65
C TYR A 232 4.37 33.41 11.74
N ALA A 233 3.63 32.31 11.55
CA ALA A 233 3.98 31.27 10.60
C ALA A 233 3.92 31.82 9.18
N LYS A 234 4.99 31.67 8.40
CA LYS A 234 5.11 32.11 7.00
C LYS A 234 5.28 30.97 6.04
N THR A 235 5.64 29.79 6.54
CA THR A 235 5.87 28.57 5.78
C THR A 235 5.21 27.38 6.46
N ARG A 236 5.01 26.30 5.71
CA ARG A 236 4.55 25.04 6.27
C ARG A 236 5.52 24.49 7.33
N LEU A 237 6.81 24.77 7.20
CA LEU A 237 7.81 24.37 8.18
C LEU A 237 7.63 25.07 9.53
N ASP A 238 7.28 26.37 9.51
CA ASP A 238 6.98 27.12 10.74
C ASP A 238 5.76 26.51 11.45
N LEU A 239 4.72 26.16 10.71
CA LEU A 239 3.55 25.48 11.27
C LEU A 239 3.93 24.13 11.89
N ASN A 240 4.74 23.34 11.18
CA ASN A 240 5.19 22.03 11.68
C ASN A 240 6.02 22.18 12.96
N TYR A 241 6.85 23.22 13.03
CA TYR A 241 7.61 23.53 14.24
C TYR A 241 6.69 23.89 15.42
N ILE A 242 5.72 24.78 15.20
CA ILE A 242 4.73 25.18 16.22
C ILE A 242 3.95 23.96 16.73
N ILE A 243 3.50 23.10 15.83
CA ILE A 243 2.79 21.86 16.18
C ILE A 243 3.71 20.90 16.95
N GLY A 244 4.97 20.76 16.51
CA GLY A 244 5.95 19.91 17.18
C GLY A 244 6.19 20.34 18.62
N GLU A 245 6.38 21.64 18.85
CA GLU A 245 6.54 22.20 20.19
C GLU A 245 5.27 21.99 21.05
N MET A 246 4.08 22.18 20.47
CA MET A 246 2.82 21.90 21.16
C MET A 246 2.72 20.44 21.61
N ILE A 247 3.06 19.50 20.75
CA ILE A 247 3.01 18.06 21.06
C ILE A 247 4.09 17.68 22.08
N ALA A 248 5.26 18.30 22.02
CA ALA A 248 6.37 18.04 22.94
C ALA A 248 6.01 18.30 24.40
N GLU A 249 5.07 19.21 24.70
CA GLU A 249 4.56 19.45 26.07
C GLU A 249 3.98 18.20 26.73
N LEU A 250 3.55 17.22 25.94
CA LEU A 250 3.04 15.94 26.45
C LEU A 250 4.15 15.02 26.97
N ALA A 251 5.41 15.35 26.72
CA ALA A 251 6.58 14.53 27.09
C ALA A 251 6.41 13.04 26.70
N CYS A 252 5.85 12.81 25.52
CA CYS A 252 5.54 11.47 24.99
C CYS A 252 6.49 11.11 23.86
N GLY A 253 7.17 9.96 23.95
CA GLY A 253 7.94 9.42 22.84
C GLY A 253 7.03 8.95 21.68
N HIS A 254 7.61 8.84 20.47
CA HIS A 254 6.91 8.39 19.27
C HIS A 254 5.72 9.26 18.84
N ALA A 255 5.73 10.53 19.18
CA ALA A 255 4.82 11.54 18.65
C ALA A 255 5.56 12.39 17.60
N TYR A 256 5.05 12.44 16.38
CA TYR A 256 5.75 13.05 15.24
C TYR A 256 4.82 13.96 14.45
N VAL A 257 5.41 15.00 13.85
CA VAL A 257 4.75 15.86 12.86
C VAL A 257 5.30 15.52 11.49
N ASN A 258 4.43 15.08 10.60
CA ASN A 258 4.82 14.85 9.21
C ASN A 258 4.92 16.18 8.45
N PRO A 259 5.90 16.31 7.53
CA PRO A 259 6.16 17.58 6.86
C PRO A 259 5.00 18.09 6.00
N GLY A 260 4.05 17.23 5.61
CA GLY A 260 2.97 17.60 4.69
C GLY A 260 3.51 17.93 3.29
N GLU A 261 2.77 18.73 2.54
CA GLU A 261 3.19 19.16 1.19
C GLU A 261 4.24 20.28 1.29
N ILE A 262 5.49 19.91 1.11
CA ILE A 262 6.61 20.84 0.94
C ILE A 262 7.10 20.68 -0.50
N LYS A 263 6.92 21.74 -1.31
CA LYS A 263 7.55 21.80 -2.64
C LYS A 263 9.05 21.94 -2.44
N GLY A 264 9.78 20.84 -2.53
CA GLY A 264 11.23 20.86 -2.63
C GLY A 264 11.67 21.22 -4.05
N PRO A 265 12.94 21.59 -4.24
CA PRO A 265 13.51 21.72 -5.57
C PRO A 265 13.41 20.39 -6.33
N GLU A 266 13.26 20.47 -7.65
CA GLU A 266 13.26 19.31 -8.51
C GLU A 266 14.57 18.53 -8.32
N ARG A 267 14.47 17.24 -8.04
CA ARG A 267 15.64 16.39 -7.86
C ARG A 267 16.28 16.12 -9.20
N ILE A 268 17.47 16.69 -9.40
CA ILE A 268 18.33 16.35 -10.52
C ILE A 268 18.97 15.00 -10.21
N LYS A 269 18.78 14.02 -11.09
CA LYS A 269 19.44 12.72 -10.98
C LYS A 269 20.93 12.91 -11.30
N MET A 270 21.79 12.68 -10.33
CA MET A 270 23.24 12.74 -10.48
C MET A 270 23.85 11.36 -10.26
N GLY A 271 24.86 11.02 -11.08
CA GLY A 271 25.74 9.89 -10.81
C GLY A 271 26.76 10.27 -9.73
N LEU A 272 26.94 9.40 -8.75
CA LEU A 272 27.97 9.58 -7.72
C LEU A 272 29.18 8.69 -8.06
N LEU A 273 30.34 9.31 -8.17
CA LEU A 273 31.60 8.57 -8.38
C LEU A 273 32.11 7.84 -7.13
N GLY A 274 31.58 8.20 -5.95
CA GLY A 274 32.11 7.69 -4.70
C GLY A 274 33.56 8.17 -4.46
N ALA A 275 33.79 9.45 -4.66
CA ALA A 275 35.09 10.09 -4.46
C ALA A 275 34.94 11.50 -3.91
N GLU A 276 35.96 11.94 -3.18
CA GLU A 276 36.16 13.33 -2.83
C GLU A 276 37.02 13.99 -3.93
N LEU A 277 36.47 15.05 -4.51
CA LEU A 277 37.11 15.76 -5.63
C LEU A 277 37.49 17.15 -5.19
N ASN A 278 38.67 17.62 -5.61
CA ASN A 278 39.12 18.99 -5.39
C ASN A 278 39.69 19.57 -6.69
N ARG A 279 39.36 20.82 -6.98
CA ARG A 279 39.92 21.55 -8.11
C ARG A 279 41.31 22.05 -7.73
N ASP A 280 42.33 21.62 -8.44
CA ASP A 280 43.70 22.08 -8.21
C ASP A 280 44.07 23.32 -9.05
N LYS A 281 45.33 23.76 -8.93
CA LYS A 281 45.89 24.91 -9.65
C LYS A 281 45.86 24.76 -11.19
N SER A 282 45.77 23.53 -11.72
CA SER A 282 45.63 23.28 -13.15
C SER A 282 44.24 23.58 -13.68
N GLY A 283 43.26 23.75 -12.78
CA GLY A 283 41.86 23.91 -13.12
C GLY A 283 41.11 22.59 -13.33
N PHE A 284 41.80 21.46 -13.31
CA PHE A 284 41.15 20.14 -13.36
C PHE A 284 40.75 19.66 -11.97
N TYR A 285 39.78 18.76 -11.91
CA TYR A 285 39.39 18.09 -10.66
C TYR A 285 40.31 16.90 -10.40
N ARG A 286 40.92 16.92 -9.23
CA ARG A 286 41.78 15.84 -8.74
C ARG A 286 40.99 14.95 -7.78
N ILE A 287 41.19 13.64 -7.90
CA ILE A 287 40.62 12.66 -6.97
C ILE A 287 41.45 12.69 -5.68
N GLU A 288 40.94 13.29 -4.63
CA GLU A 288 41.64 13.36 -3.35
C GLU A 288 41.50 12.04 -2.58
N LYS A 289 40.31 11.42 -2.65
CA LYS A 289 40.03 10.18 -1.96
C LYS A 289 39.00 9.38 -2.69
N ILE A 290 39.18 8.05 -2.74
CA ILE A 290 38.17 7.11 -3.24
C ILE A 290 37.43 6.49 -2.06
N LEU A 291 36.12 6.60 -2.07
CA LEU A 291 35.20 6.01 -1.09
C LEU A 291 34.70 4.67 -1.66
N PRO A 292 35.28 3.54 -1.28
CA PRO A 292 35.00 2.27 -1.98
C PRO A 292 33.58 1.77 -1.81
N GLY A 293 32.89 2.18 -0.73
CA GLY A 293 31.56 1.69 -0.39
C GLY A 293 31.58 0.19 -0.07
N ALA A 294 30.44 -0.47 -0.28
CA ALA A 294 30.32 -1.91 -0.10
C ALA A 294 30.74 -2.61 -1.39
N ILE A 295 32.02 -2.99 -1.49
CA ILE A 295 32.66 -3.53 -2.69
C ILE A 295 31.99 -4.79 -3.26
N TYR A 296 31.25 -5.53 -2.44
CA TYR A 296 30.48 -6.72 -2.83
C TYR A 296 29.12 -6.40 -3.43
N SER A 297 28.70 -5.13 -3.41
CA SER A 297 27.38 -4.70 -3.90
C SER A 297 27.54 -3.77 -5.09
N GLN A 298 27.03 -4.15 -6.26
CA GLN A 298 27.04 -3.30 -7.46
C GLN A 298 26.33 -1.96 -7.27
N LYS A 299 25.36 -1.87 -6.36
CA LYS A 299 24.62 -0.63 -6.10
C LYS A 299 25.31 0.32 -5.12
N LEU A 300 26.17 -0.21 -4.26
CA LEU A 300 26.76 0.54 -3.14
C LEU A 300 28.27 0.72 -3.27
N ARG A 301 28.92 0.09 -4.24
CA ARG A 301 30.34 0.27 -4.52
C ARG A 301 30.58 1.53 -5.34
N SER A 302 31.72 2.18 -5.14
CA SER A 302 32.17 3.23 -6.05
C SER A 302 32.45 2.66 -7.43
N PRO A 303 31.97 3.27 -8.53
CA PRO A 303 32.33 2.85 -9.88
C PRO A 303 33.84 2.96 -10.15
N LEU A 304 34.58 3.80 -9.43
CA LEU A 304 36.03 3.95 -9.54
C LEU A 304 36.80 2.74 -9.01
N THR A 305 36.14 1.86 -8.24
CA THR A 305 36.77 0.61 -7.72
C THR A 305 36.49 -0.60 -8.58
N GLU A 306 35.95 -0.42 -9.79
CA GLU A 306 35.69 -1.53 -10.70
C GLU A 306 37.01 -2.23 -11.07
N PRO A 307 37.11 -3.57 -10.95
CA PRO A 307 38.29 -4.31 -11.29
C PRO A 307 38.74 -4.04 -12.73
N GLY A 308 40.04 -3.70 -12.92
CA GLY A 308 40.60 -3.40 -14.21
C GLY A 308 40.55 -1.93 -14.62
N LEU A 309 39.84 -1.07 -13.93
CA LEU A 309 39.77 0.37 -14.25
C LEU A 309 41.06 1.12 -13.95
N GLY A 310 41.79 0.76 -12.89
CA GLY A 310 43.10 1.30 -12.55
C GLY A 310 43.14 2.74 -12.04
N VAL A 311 41.98 3.36 -11.76
CA VAL A 311 41.89 4.74 -11.21
C VAL A 311 42.45 4.78 -9.79
N LYS A 312 43.20 5.85 -9.47
CA LYS A 312 43.86 6.04 -8.17
C LYS A 312 43.60 7.43 -7.60
N GLU A 313 43.77 7.54 -6.30
CA GLU A 313 43.86 8.84 -5.63
C GLU A 313 45.05 9.62 -6.21
N GLY A 314 44.84 10.87 -6.52
CA GLY A 314 45.78 11.74 -7.22
C GLY A 314 45.57 11.84 -8.73
N ASP A 315 44.74 10.98 -9.32
CA ASP A 315 44.39 11.08 -10.75
C ASP A 315 43.46 12.29 -11.01
N TYR A 316 43.48 12.76 -12.26
CA TYR A 316 42.68 13.93 -12.66
C TYR A 316 41.52 13.54 -13.59
N ILE A 317 40.35 14.14 -13.33
CA ILE A 317 39.23 14.08 -14.25
C ILE A 317 39.36 15.27 -15.21
N THR A 318 39.78 14.98 -16.44
CA THR A 318 40.04 16.02 -17.44
C THR A 318 38.83 16.45 -18.23
N ALA A 319 37.86 15.52 -18.43
CA ALA A 319 36.63 15.80 -19.14
C ALA A 319 35.50 14.85 -18.66
N VAL A 320 34.25 15.29 -18.77
CA VAL A 320 33.03 14.47 -18.60
C VAL A 320 32.21 14.68 -19.87
N ASP A 321 31.82 13.58 -20.52
CA ASP A 321 31.06 13.58 -21.79
C ASP A 321 31.66 14.51 -22.86
N GLY A 322 33.01 14.57 -22.91
CA GLY A 322 33.77 15.41 -23.85
C GLY A 322 33.87 16.89 -23.45
N ILE A 323 33.25 17.31 -22.35
CA ILE A 323 33.32 18.68 -21.82
C ILE A 323 34.53 18.75 -20.86
N PRO A 324 35.54 19.59 -21.11
CA PRO A 324 36.67 19.77 -20.20
C PRO A 324 36.23 20.23 -18.82
N THR A 325 36.69 19.59 -17.75
CA THR A 325 36.34 19.95 -16.38
C THR A 325 36.85 21.31 -15.94
N THR A 326 37.79 21.88 -16.68
CA THR A 326 38.28 23.26 -16.47
C THR A 326 37.22 24.33 -16.80
N THR A 327 36.18 23.99 -17.59
CA THR A 327 35.16 24.90 -18.08
C THR A 327 33.86 24.86 -17.25
N VAL A 328 33.77 23.99 -16.25
CA VAL A 328 32.60 23.84 -15.40
C VAL A 328 32.97 24.15 -13.96
N ASP A 329 32.08 24.82 -13.25
CA ASP A 329 32.34 25.24 -11.85
C ASP A 329 31.84 24.23 -10.82
N ASN A 330 30.98 23.29 -11.24
CA ASN A 330 30.39 22.28 -10.34
C ASN A 330 30.01 21.02 -11.13
#